data_a0b408085609e04b0c52f1cf4a2e8c58
#
_entry.id   a0b408085609e04b0c52f1cf4a2e8c58
#
_cell.length_a   1.000
_cell.length_b   1.000
_cell.length_c   1.000
_cell.angle_alpha   90.00
_cell.angle_beta   90.00
_cell.angle_gamma   90.00
#
_symmetry.space_group_name_H-M   'P 1'
#
loop_
_entity.id
_entity.type
_entity.pdbx_description
1 polymer ?
#
loop_
_entity_poly.entity_id
_entity_poly.type
_entity_poly.pdbx_seq_one_letter_code
_entity_poly.pdbx_strand_id
1 'polypeptide(L)'
;WPVASWASIDYFGRWKALHYYARRFFAPRMVTAKVEETKLRLWVHNDSCTALDGTVEAELRDTAYGLLARVAVPVQVSPLSVQELDTVDFAQKLEGRGQDTVFVAYRLCEKNCTGAYASVLFCRPKQMELPRPSYTVRVENRGEAFDIYVKSNCYAHQVELETDLTDRPFSDNYFPLCTPQGVCVALEKNSVEPEVTVEQLRESLRVRSVADTY
;
A
#
# COMPACT_ATOMS: atom_id res chain seq x y z
N TRP A 1 -19.30 -13.60 12.42
CA TRP A 1 -18.08 -14.18 12.96
C TRP A 1 -17.02 -14.28 11.85
N PRO A 2 -15.80 -13.76 12.02
CA PRO A 2 -14.81 -13.64 10.94
C PRO A 2 -14.10 -14.97 10.57
N VAL A 3 -14.56 -16.12 11.03
CA VAL A 3 -13.93 -17.43 10.76
C VAL A 3 -14.13 -17.95 9.35
N ALA A 4 -15.14 -17.50 8.60
CA ALA A 4 -15.34 -17.91 7.21
C ALA A 4 -14.21 -17.31 6.35
N SER A 5 -13.20 -18.10 5.98
CA SER A 5 -11.99 -17.64 5.32
C SER A 5 -12.24 -17.08 3.92
N TRP A 6 -13.26 -17.57 3.21
CA TRP A 6 -13.67 -17.10 1.88
C TRP A 6 -14.54 -15.83 1.90
N ALA A 7 -15.11 -15.44 3.05
CA ALA A 7 -15.86 -14.20 3.15
C ALA A 7 -14.91 -13.02 3.32
N SER A 8 -14.89 -12.09 2.38
CA SER A 8 -14.05 -10.87 2.42
C SER A 8 -14.73 -9.71 3.15
N ILE A 9 -16.04 -9.77 3.35
CA ILE A 9 -16.85 -8.82 4.12
C ILE A 9 -17.58 -9.62 5.21
N ASP A 10 -17.67 -9.08 6.41
CA ASP A 10 -18.35 -9.73 7.51
C ASP A 10 -19.87 -9.45 7.51
N TYR A 11 -20.59 -10.03 8.48
CA TYR A 11 -22.05 -9.86 8.60
C TYR A 11 -22.48 -8.39 8.80
N PHE A 12 -21.64 -7.55 9.41
CA PHE A 12 -21.91 -6.14 9.68
C PHE A 12 -21.48 -5.22 8.52
N GLY A 13 -20.97 -5.77 7.43
CA GLY A 13 -20.48 -4.99 6.28
C GLY A 13 -19.04 -4.51 6.42
N ARG A 14 -18.31 -4.92 7.46
CA ARG A 14 -16.92 -4.54 7.67
C ARG A 14 -16.00 -5.29 6.72
N TRP A 15 -15.06 -4.58 6.13
CA TRP A 15 -14.11 -5.15 5.20
C TRP A 15 -12.95 -5.82 5.94
N LYS A 16 -12.69 -7.07 5.61
CA LYS A 16 -11.48 -7.77 6.04
C LYS A 16 -10.28 -7.40 5.17
N ALA A 17 -9.07 -7.70 5.61
CA ALA A 17 -7.85 -7.48 4.83
C ALA A 17 -7.96 -8.00 3.38
N LEU A 18 -8.55 -9.20 3.20
CA LEU A 18 -8.77 -9.78 1.87
C LEU A 18 -9.55 -8.85 0.93
N HIS A 19 -10.56 -8.10 1.43
CA HIS A 19 -11.37 -7.23 0.59
C HIS A 19 -10.57 -6.01 0.08
N TYR A 20 -9.72 -5.42 0.93
CA TYR A 20 -8.81 -4.35 0.52
C TYR A 20 -7.79 -4.84 -0.52
N TYR A 21 -7.25 -6.05 -0.35
CA TYR A 21 -6.37 -6.66 -1.35
C TYR A 21 -7.12 -6.98 -2.64
N ALA A 22 -8.35 -7.53 -2.57
CA ALA A 22 -9.18 -7.81 -3.73
C ALA A 22 -9.44 -6.54 -4.56
N ARG A 23 -9.76 -5.43 -3.91
CA ARG A 23 -9.93 -4.14 -4.57
C ARG A 23 -8.68 -3.71 -5.35
N ARG A 24 -7.48 -4.00 -4.85
CA ARG A 24 -6.21 -3.66 -5.53
C ARG A 24 -5.95 -4.58 -6.72
N PHE A 25 -6.09 -5.90 -6.55
CA PHE A 25 -5.76 -6.83 -7.63
C PHE A 25 -6.88 -7.00 -8.67
N PHE A 26 -8.07 -6.43 -8.41
CA PHE A 26 -9.14 -6.26 -9.41
C PHE A 26 -9.21 -4.82 -9.96
N ALA A 27 -8.23 -3.98 -9.66
CA ALA A 27 -8.19 -2.65 -10.25
C ALA A 27 -8.02 -2.76 -11.78
N PRO A 28 -8.78 -2.00 -12.59
CA PRO A 28 -8.73 -2.11 -14.05
C PRO A 28 -7.38 -1.72 -14.65
N ARG A 29 -6.57 -0.98 -13.90
CA ARG A 29 -5.19 -0.63 -14.25
C ARG A 29 -4.31 -0.79 -13.03
N MET A 30 -3.28 -1.60 -13.15
CA MET A 30 -2.37 -1.84 -12.04
C MET A 30 -1.00 -2.28 -12.53
N VAL A 31 -0.02 -2.19 -11.65
CA VAL A 31 1.28 -2.82 -11.80
C VAL A 31 1.44 -3.90 -10.74
N THR A 32 1.98 -5.05 -11.14
CA THR A 32 2.35 -6.14 -10.22
C THR A 32 3.85 -6.38 -10.27
N ALA A 33 4.40 -6.85 -9.17
CA ALA A 33 5.82 -7.09 -9.02
C ALA A 33 6.10 -8.45 -8.42
N LYS A 34 7.19 -9.07 -8.86
CA LYS A 34 7.75 -10.28 -8.27
C LYS A 34 9.26 -10.10 -8.15
N VAL A 35 9.81 -10.55 -7.04
CA VAL A 35 11.26 -10.65 -6.84
C VAL A 35 11.66 -12.12 -6.91
N GLU A 36 12.69 -12.41 -7.68
CA GLU A 36 13.34 -13.71 -7.78
C GLU A 36 14.85 -13.50 -7.54
N GLU A 37 15.35 -13.96 -6.41
CA GLU A 37 16.71 -13.70 -5.94
C GLU A 37 17.00 -12.20 -5.82
N THR A 38 17.74 -11.59 -6.77
CA THR A 38 18.06 -10.16 -6.81
C THR A 38 17.29 -9.42 -7.91
N LYS A 39 16.47 -10.14 -8.68
CA LYS A 39 15.80 -9.64 -9.88
C LYS A 39 14.36 -9.24 -9.61
N LEU A 40 14.02 -8.01 -9.97
CA LEU A 40 12.66 -7.50 -9.96
C LEU A 40 12.05 -7.70 -11.35
N ARG A 41 10.89 -8.35 -11.42
CA ARG A 41 10.03 -8.43 -12.59
C ARG A 41 8.76 -7.64 -12.34
N LEU A 42 8.32 -6.90 -13.33
CA LEU A 42 7.16 -6.01 -13.27
C LEU A 42 6.24 -6.28 -14.45
N TRP A 43 4.93 -6.29 -14.18
CA TRP A 43 3.88 -6.40 -15.22
C TRP A 43 2.90 -5.26 -15.04
N VAL A 44 2.55 -4.61 -16.15
CA VAL A 44 1.49 -3.59 -16.20
C VAL A 44 0.26 -4.22 -16.81
N HIS A 45 -0.84 -4.17 -16.07
CA HIS A 45 -2.13 -4.71 -16.47
C HIS A 45 -3.06 -3.55 -16.85
N ASN A 46 -3.73 -3.69 -17.99
CA ASN A 46 -4.74 -2.75 -18.46
C ASN A 46 -6.00 -3.52 -18.87
N ASP A 47 -6.91 -3.72 -17.92
CA ASP A 47 -8.21 -4.37 -18.15
C ASP A 47 -9.29 -3.36 -18.58
N SER A 48 -8.91 -2.11 -18.85
CA SER A 48 -9.82 -1.09 -19.35
C SER A 48 -9.96 -1.12 -20.89
N CYS A 49 -11.02 -0.51 -21.41
CA CYS A 49 -11.26 -0.39 -22.86
C CYS A 49 -10.46 0.75 -23.53
N THR A 50 -9.60 1.45 -22.81
CA THR A 50 -8.77 2.54 -23.33
C THR A 50 -7.29 2.26 -23.10
N ALA A 51 -6.42 2.75 -23.98
CA ALA A 51 -4.98 2.61 -23.81
C ALA A 51 -4.52 3.27 -22.50
N LEU A 52 -3.55 2.64 -21.85
CA LEU A 52 -2.85 3.16 -20.69
C LEU A 52 -1.56 3.82 -21.18
N ASP A 53 -1.33 5.07 -20.77
CA ASP A 53 -0.09 5.82 -20.99
C ASP A 53 0.40 6.32 -19.63
N GLY A 54 1.60 5.92 -19.24
CA GLY A 54 2.10 6.20 -17.91
C GLY A 54 3.59 5.90 -17.73
N THR A 55 4.00 5.90 -16.47
CA THR A 55 5.34 5.52 -16.04
C THR A 55 5.25 4.58 -14.85
N VAL A 56 5.95 3.46 -14.90
CA VAL A 56 6.16 2.61 -13.74
C VAL A 56 7.41 3.08 -13.01
N GLU A 57 7.24 3.45 -11.75
CA GLU A 57 8.36 3.78 -10.87
C GLU A 57 8.60 2.61 -9.92
N ALA A 58 9.87 2.23 -9.75
CA ALA A 58 10.32 1.24 -8.77
C ALA A 58 11.56 1.76 -8.04
N GLU A 59 11.56 1.65 -6.72
CA GLU A 59 12.61 2.15 -5.84
C GLU A 59 13.07 1.04 -4.90
N LEU A 60 14.33 0.63 -5.00
CA LEU A 60 14.97 -0.19 -3.98
C LEU A 60 15.31 0.70 -2.79
N ARG A 61 14.80 0.35 -1.62
CA ARG A 61 15.01 1.08 -0.38
C ARG A 61 15.40 0.14 0.76
N ASP A 62 16.13 0.67 1.72
CA ASP A 62 16.27 0.01 3.02
C ASP A 62 15.07 0.32 3.93
N THR A 63 14.96 -0.42 5.03
CA THR A 63 13.85 -0.27 5.98
C THR A 63 13.86 1.08 6.72
N ALA A 64 14.93 1.86 6.68
CA ALA A 64 15.02 3.24 7.18
C ALA A 64 14.68 4.30 6.11
N TYR A 65 14.09 3.89 4.98
CA TYR A 65 13.74 4.71 3.81
C TYR A 65 14.92 5.20 2.97
N GLY A 66 16.13 4.75 3.22
CA GLY A 66 17.27 5.06 2.37
C GLY A 66 17.06 4.59 0.93
N LEU A 67 17.18 5.48 -0.04
CA LEU A 67 17.05 5.15 -1.46
C LEU A 67 18.37 4.57 -1.98
N LEU A 68 18.35 3.30 -2.42
CA LEU A 68 19.51 2.58 -2.94
C LEU A 68 19.56 2.57 -4.47
N ALA A 69 18.38 2.50 -5.11
CA ALA A 69 18.25 2.59 -6.56
C ALA A 69 16.84 3.05 -6.93
N ARG A 70 16.71 3.68 -8.11
CA ARG A 70 15.42 4.05 -8.70
C ARG A 70 15.42 3.71 -10.18
N VAL A 71 14.30 3.17 -10.63
CA VAL A 71 14.00 2.89 -12.04
C VAL A 71 12.67 3.56 -12.37
N ALA A 72 12.60 4.21 -13.53
CA ALA A 72 11.36 4.77 -14.06
C ALA A 72 11.25 4.34 -15.53
N VAL A 73 10.21 3.58 -15.84
CA VAL A 73 9.99 3.01 -17.18
C VAL A 73 8.72 3.60 -17.76
N PRO A 74 8.78 4.39 -18.84
CA PRO A 74 7.61 4.80 -19.58
C PRO A 74 6.92 3.56 -20.17
N VAL A 75 5.60 3.52 -20.10
CA VAL A 75 4.81 2.39 -20.58
C VAL A 75 3.62 2.87 -21.40
N GLN A 76 3.29 2.10 -22.44
CA GLN A 76 2.11 2.28 -23.25
C GLN A 76 1.46 0.93 -23.49
N VAL A 77 0.34 0.67 -22.78
CA VAL A 77 -0.30 -0.64 -22.76
C VAL A 77 -1.66 -0.56 -23.44
N SER A 78 -1.86 -1.41 -24.44
CA SER A 78 -3.12 -1.51 -25.19
C SER A 78 -4.29 -1.88 -24.27
N PRO A 79 -5.54 -1.58 -24.67
CA PRO A 79 -6.72 -2.08 -23.95
C PRO A 79 -6.70 -3.61 -23.80
N LEU A 80 -7.21 -4.10 -22.67
CA LEU A 80 -7.40 -5.53 -22.38
C LEU A 80 -6.12 -6.35 -22.58
N SER A 81 -4.98 -5.80 -22.17
CA SER A 81 -3.67 -6.44 -22.32
C SER A 81 -2.76 -6.29 -21.11
N VAL A 82 -1.73 -7.11 -21.07
CA VAL A 82 -0.67 -7.09 -20.07
C VAL A 82 0.66 -6.91 -20.76
N GLN A 83 1.51 -6.04 -20.21
CA GLN A 83 2.88 -5.83 -20.66
C GLN A 83 3.86 -6.20 -19.56
N GLU A 84 4.77 -7.13 -19.83
CA GLU A 84 5.93 -7.38 -18.99
C GLU A 84 7.01 -6.37 -19.32
N LEU A 85 7.65 -5.82 -18.28
CA LEU A 85 8.77 -4.89 -18.42
C LEU A 85 10.09 -5.64 -18.33
N ASP A 86 11.16 -5.00 -18.80
CA ASP A 86 12.51 -5.54 -18.68
C ASP A 86 12.85 -5.80 -17.20
N THR A 87 13.50 -6.93 -16.95
CA THR A 87 13.93 -7.33 -15.62
C THR A 87 15.00 -6.38 -15.08
N VAL A 88 14.80 -5.88 -13.87
CA VAL A 88 15.79 -5.06 -13.16
C VAL A 88 16.57 -5.94 -12.19
N ASP A 89 17.89 -6.01 -12.35
CA ASP A 89 18.76 -6.76 -11.44
C ASP A 89 19.41 -5.83 -10.41
N PHE A 90 19.19 -6.08 -9.15
CA PHE A 90 19.73 -5.32 -8.03
C PHE A 90 20.98 -5.99 -7.39
N ALA A 91 21.56 -7.02 -7.99
CA ALA A 91 22.69 -7.77 -7.42
C ALA A 91 23.80 -6.86 -6.88
N GLN A 92 24.27 -5.91 -7.68
CA GLN A 92 25.31 -4.96 -7.27
C GLN A 92 24.89 -4.05 -6.11
N LYS A 93 23.61 -3.70 -6.02
CA LYS A 93 23.08 -2.83 -4.94
C LYS A 93 22.87 -3.59 -3.63
N LEU A 94 22.72 -4.90 -3.73
CA LEU A 94 22.52 -5.79 -2.59
C LEU A 94 23.84 -6.41 -2.11
N GLU A 95 24.95 -6.18 -2.80
CA GLU A 95 26.26 -6.67 -2.40
C GLU A 95 26.61 -6.15 -1.00
N GLY A 96 26.90 -7.07 -0.07
CA GLY A 96 27.17 -6.76 1.34
C GLY A 96 25.97 -6.33 2.18
N ARG A 97 24.74 -6.43 1.65
CA ARG A 97 23.49 -6.11 2.37
C ARG A 97 22.63 -7.37 2.55
N GLY A 98 21.94 -7.45 3.68
CA GLY A 98 20.93 -8.49 3.91
C GLY A 98 19.67 -8.20 3.08
N GLN A 99 19.12 -9.22 2.43
CA GLN A 99 17.84 -9.13 1.71
C GLN A 99 16.66 -8.89 2.66
N ASP A 100 16.82 -9.13 3.92
CA ASP A 100 15.88 -8.94 5.02
C ASP A 100 15.78 -7.48 5.50
N THR A 101 16.70 -6.61 5.07
CA THR A 101 16.75 -5.19 5.44
C THR A 101 16.30 -4.24 4.31
N VAL A 102 15.86 -4.79 3.17
CA VAL A 102 15.52 -4.02 1.98
C VAL A 102 14.19 -4.45 1.37
N PHE A 103 13.55 -3.55 0.65
CA PHE A 103 12.32 -3.79 -0.11
C PHE A 103 12.31 -2.98 -1.39
N VAL A 104 11.43 -3.35 -2.32
CA VAL A 104 11.13 -2.50 -3.48
C VAL A 104 9.76 -1.87 -3.31
N ALA A 105 9.72 -0.54 -3.32
CA ALA A 105 8.49 0.23 -3.48
C ALA A 105 8.24 0.43 -4.98
N TYR A 106 7.00 0.21 -5.44
CA TYR A 106 6.67 0.41 -6.83
C TYR A 106 5.26 0.99 -7.00
N ARG A 107 5.03 1.70 -8.10
CA ARG A 107 3.73 2.29 -8.43
C ARG A 107 3.59 2.56 -9.92
N LEU A 108 2.35 2.71 -10.38
CA LEU A 108 1.99 3.21 -11.69
C LEU A 108 1.62 4.70 -11.57
N CYS A 109 2.25 5.54 -12.38
CA CYS A 109 1.96 6.96 -12.50
C CYS A 109 1.35 7.21 -13.89
N GLU A 110 0.09 7.60 -13.95
CA GLU A 110 -0.58 8.06 -15.15
C GLU A 110 -0.60 9.60 -15.17
N LYS A 111 -0.83 10.21 -16.34
CA LYS A 111 -0.77 11.66 -16.55
C LYS A 111 -1.60 12.48 -15.54
N ASN A 112 -2.73 11.95 -15.10
CA ASN A 112 -3.65 12.63 -14.19
C ASN A 112 -3.81 11.93 -12.84
N CYS A 113 -3.09 10.84 -12.60
CA CYS A 113 -3.23 10.04 -11.39
C CYS A 113 -1.91 9.37 -11.03
N THR A 114 -1.37 9.72 -9.88
CA THR A 114 -0.24 8.99 -9.31
C THR A 114 -0.77 7.91 -8.39
N GLY A 115 -0.57 6.65 -8.75
CA GLY A 115 -0.97 5.51 -7.94
C GLY A 115 -0.26 5.47 -6.59
N ALA A 116 -0.90 4.84 -5.62
CA ALA A 116 -0.27 4.55 -4.33
C ALA A 116 0.91 3.58 -4.52
N TYR A 117 1.89 3.67 -3.62
CA TYR A 117 2.96 2.68 -3.58
C TYR A 117 2.44 1.33 -3.10
N ALA A 118 2.85 0.28 -3.79
CA ALA A 118 2.88 -1.09 -3.31
C ALA A 118 4.31 -1.47 -2.95
N SER A 119 4.50 -2.59 -2.27
CA SER A 119 5.83 -3.10 -1.96
C SER A 119 5.96 -4.58 -2.23
N VAL A 120 7.16 -5.01 -2.61
CA VAL A 120 7.56 -6.41 -2.70
C VAL A 120 8.87 -6.62 -1.93
N LEU A 121 8.96 -7.76 -1.24
CA LEU A 121 10.05 -8.12 -0.34
C LEU A 121 10.95 -9.15 -1.00
N PHE A 122 12.24 -9.16 -0.67
CA PHE A 122 13.21 -10.16 -1.14
C PHE A 122 13.15 -11.47 -0.34
N CYS A 123 12.51 -11.45 0.82
CA CYS A 123 12.31 -12.64 1.66
C CYS A 123 10.87 -12.65 2.21
N ARG A 124 10.51 -13.70 2.93
CA ARG A 124 9.18 -13.77 3.57
C ARG A 124 9.06 -12.70 4.67
N PRO A 125 7.87 -12.10 4.89
CA PRO A 125 7.69 -11.05 5.92
C PRO A 125 8.25 -11.42 7.29
N LYS A 126 8.10 -12.68 7.73
CA LYS A 126 8.63 -13.19 9.01
C LYS A 126 10.16 -13.26 9.09
N GLN A 127 10.86 -13.11 7.97
CA GLN A 127 12.33 -13.13 7.89
C GLN A 127 12.89 -11.72 7.75
N MET A 128 12.02 -10.73 7.53
CA MET A 128 12.42 -9.33 7.44
C MET A 128 12.87 -8.81 8.80
N GLU A 129 13.96 -8.06 8.82
CA GLU A 129 14.33 -7.19 9.93
C GLU A 129 13.47 -5.91 9.89
N LEU A 130 12.22 -6.04 10.34
CA LEU A 130 11.29 -4.90 10.39
C LEU A 130 11.57 -4.07 11.65
N PRO A 131 12.00 -2.80 11.52
CA PRO A 131 12.10 -1.92 12.67
C PRO A 131 10.69 -1.63 13.22
N ARG A 132 10.59 -1.37 14.53
CA ARG A 132 9.32 -0.94 15.12
C ARG A 132 9.01 0.48 14.66
N PRO A 133 7.90 0.71 13.93
CA PRO A 133 7.56 2.03 13.43
C PRO A 133 6.99 2.92 14.54
N SER A 134 7.34 4.21 14.48
CA SER A 134 6.63 5.26 15.21
C SER A 134 5.72 5.98 14.22
N TYR A 135 4.42 5.98 14.51
CA TYR A 135 3.42 6.57 13.64
C TYR A 135 3.12 8.02 14.01
N THR A 136 2.91 8.85 12.99
CA THR A 136 2.31 10.17 13.13
C THR A 136 1.00 10.17 12.37
N VAL A 137 -0.10 10.46 13.06
CA VAL A 137 -1.44 10.53 12.49
C VAL A 137 -1.97 11.94 12.57
N ARG A 138 -2.45 12.46 11.45
CA ARG A 138 -3.17 13.73 11.35
C ARG A 138 -4.53 13.48 10.71
N VAL A 139 -5.58 14.02 11.33
CA VAL A 139 -6.96 13.91 10.84
C VAL A 139 -7.46 15.29 10.44
N GLU A 140 -8.06 15.40 9.28
CA GLU A 140 -8.70 16.63 8.77
C GLU A 140 -10.16 16.35 8.41
N ASN A 141 -11.05 17.27 8.76
CA ASN A 141 -12.45 17.21 8.37
C ASN A 141 -12.63 17.86 6.98
N ARG A 142 -13.08 17.08 6.00
CA ARG A 142 -13.34 17.54 4.64
C ARG A 142 -14.84 17.57 4.28
N GLY A 143 -15.69 17.87 5.24
CA GLY A 143 -17.13 17.88 5.05
C GLY A 143 -17.72 16.48 5.11
N GLU A 144 -17.89 15.82 3.97
CA GLU A 144 -18.49 14.48 3.84
C GLU A 144 -17.55 13.33 4.26
N ALA A 145 -16.28 13.61 4.53
CA ALA A 145 -15.28 12.63 4.92
C ALA A 145 -14.23 13.22 5.87
N PHE A 146 -13.51 12.34 6.55
CA PHE A 146 -12.24 12.65 7.21
C PHE A 146 -11.09 12.19 6.33
N ASP A 147 -10.09 13.04 6.12
CA ASP A 147 -8.80 12.67 5.56
C ASP A 147 -7.84 12.33 6.69
N ILE A 148 -7.31 11.12 6.66
CA ILE A 148 -6.41 10.57 7.67
C ILE A 148 -5.04 10.39 7.04
N TYR A 149 -4.08 11.21 7.45
CA TYR A 149 -2.70 11.17 7.00
C TYR A 149 -1.89 10.32 7.97
N VAL A 150 -1.30 9.26 7.47
CA VAL A 150 -0.49 8.31 8.26
C VAL A 150 0.94 8.33 7.75
N LYS A 151 1.90 8.57 8.62
CA LYS A 151 3.34 8.51 8.35
C LYS A 151 4.03 7.63 9.38
N SER A 152 5.19 7.10 9.01
CA SER A 152 6.09 6.43 9.95
C SER A 152 7.53 6.91 9.75
N ASN A 153 8.36 6.67 10.74
CA ASN A 153 9.80 6.96 10.70
C ASN A 153 10.62 5.91 9.93
N CYS A 154 10.01 4.78 9.57
CA CYS A 154 10.64 3.67 8.85
C CYS A 154 9.58 2.89 8.04
N TYR A 155 10.04 1.98 7.19
CA TYR A 155 9.15 1.09 6.45
C TYR A 155 8.21 0.33 7.39
N ALA A 156 6.91 0.39 7.10
CA ALA A 156 5.90 -0.38 7.80
C ALA A 156 5.11 -1.25 6.82
N HIS A 157 5.17 -2.56 7.03
CA HIS A 157 4.53 -3.54 6.15
C HIS A 157 3.10 -3.78 6.59
N GLN A 158 2.14 -3.66 5.66
CA GLN A 158 0.71 -3.93 5.88
C GLN A 158 0.13 -3.15 7.08
N VAL A 159 0.16 -1.82 6.99
CA VAL A 159 -0.40 -0.94 8.01
C VAL A 159 -1.91 -1.07 8.06
N GLU A 160 -2.41 -1.40 9.23
CA GLU A 160 -3.83 -1.49 9.57
C GLU A 160 -4.27 -0.24 10.33
N LEU A 161 -5.39 0.32 9.92
CA LEU A 161 -6.13 1.36 10.65
C LEU A 161 -7.39 0.74 11.23
N GLU A 162 -7.67 1.04 12.49
CA GLU A 162 -8.88 0.60 13.20
C GLU A 162 -9.44 1.73 14.05
N THR A 163 -10.76 1.81 14.16
CA THR A 163 -11.47 2.70 15.08
C THR A 163 -12.73 2.00 15.62
N ASP A 164 -13.10 2.30 16.83
CA ASP A 164 -14.35 1.80 17.46
C ASP A 164 -15.54 2.74 17.22
N LEU A 165 -15.35 3.86 16.53
CA LEU A 165 -16.40 4.87 16.35
C LEU A 165 -17.35 4.57 15.18
N THR A 166 -16.94 3.71 14.25
CA THR A 166 -17.74 3.33 13.09
C THR A 166 -17.30 1.98 12.52
N ASP A 167 -18.24 1.25 11.94
CA ASP A 167 -17.96 0.02 11.16
C ASP A 167 -17.68 0.30 9.67
N ARG A 168 -17.65 1.56 9.24
CA ARG A 168 -17.40 1.93 7.85
C ARG A 168 -15.99 1.59 7.42
N PRO A 169 -15.80 1.10 6.19
CA PRO A 169 -14.48 0.86 5.66
C PRO A 169 -13.75 2.17 5.40
N PHE A 170 -12.46 2.20 5.71
CA PHE A 170 -11.56 3.22 5.18
C PHE A 170 -11.46 3.13 3.66
N SER A 171 -11.12 4.21 2.98
CA SER A 171 -10.89 4.20 1.52
C SER A 171 -9.73 3.28 1.12
N ASP A 172 -8.76 3.05 2.01
CA ASP A 172 -7.75 2.01 1.90
C ASP A 172 -7.30 1.54 3.29
N ASN A 173 -6.75 0.31 3.38
CA ASN A 173 -6.24 -0.28 4.61
C ASN A 173 -5.23 -1.39 4.29
N TYR A 174 -4.44 -1.84 5.24
CA TYR A 174 -3.39 -2.85 5.02
C TYR A 174 -2.41 -2.44 3.90
N PHE A 175 -2.08 -1.15 3.84
CA PHE A 175 -1.15 -0.58 2.88
C PHE A 175 0.28 -0.54 3.43
N PRO A 176 1.31 -0.55 2.56
CA PRO A 176 2.67 -0.33 3.01
C PRO A 176 2.95 1.18 3.17
N LEU A 177 3.68 1.56 4.20
CA LEU A 177 4.33 2.87 4.26
C LEU A 177 5.75 2.73 3.70
N CYS A 178 5.91 3.13 2.44
CA CYS A 178 7.14 2.94 1.68
C CYS A 178 8.07 4.15 1.70
N THR A 179 7.56 5.30 2.11
CA THR A 179 8.27 6.59 2.04
C THR A 179 7.91 7.49 3.23
N PRO A 180 8.76 8.47 3.57
CA PRO A 180 8.49 9.42 4.65
C PRO A 180 7.25 10.31 4.42
N GLN A 181 6.77 10.42 3.17
CA GLN A 181 5.56 11.18 2.83
C GLN A 181 4.30 10.57 3.43
N GLY A 182 4.30 9.24 3.62
CA GLY A 182 3.16 8.51 4.15
C GLY A 182 2.03 8.33 3.15
N VAL A 183 0.84 8.04 3.66
CA VAL A 183 -0.38 7.76 2.91
C VAL A 183 -1.52 8.60 3.47
N CYS A 184 -2.43 9.04 2.60
CA CYS A 184 -3.69 9.66 2.98
C CYS A 184 -4.83 8.68 2.69
N VAL A 185 -5.68 8.44 3.69
CA VAL A 185 -6.83 7.55 3.63
C VAL A 185 -8.08 8.34 4.00
N ALA A 186 -9.17 8.17 3.28
CA ALA A 186 -10.44 8.79 3.62
C ALA A 186 -11.32 7.83 4.43
N LEU A 187 -12.07 8.38 5.38
CA LEU A 187 -13.18 7.74 6.08
C LEU A 187 -14.44 8.56 5.82
N GLU A 188 -15.39 8.00 5.07
CA GLU A 188 -16.64 8.67 4.77
C GLU A 188 -17.51 8.77 6.01
N LYS A 189 -18.16 9.93 6.20
CA LYS A 189 -19.14 10.16 7.26
C LYS A 189 -20.48 9.55 6.90
N ASN A 190 -21.25 9.22 7.94
CA ASN A 190 -22.61 8.75 7.78
C ASN A 190 -23.56 9.77 8.42
N SER A 191 -24.55 10.20 7.66
CA SER A 191 -25.59 11.13 8.16
C SER A 191 -26.51 10.51 9.21
N VAL A 192 -26.45 9.21 9.41
CA VAL A 192 -27.29 8.43 10.37
C VAL A 192 -26.54 8.16 11.67
N GLU A 193 -25.22 8.23 11.67
CA GLU A 193 -24.39 8.04 12.87
C GLU A 193 -24.21 9.35 13.63
N PRO A 194 -23.98 9.30 14.97
CA PRO A 194 -23.64 10.49 15.74
C PRO A 194 -22.47 11.26 15.09
N GLU A 195 -22.51 12.56 15.17
CA GLU A 195 -21.43 13.40 14.61
C GLU A 195 -20.15 13.15 15.39
N VAL A 196 -19.16 12.53 14.69
CA VAL A 196 -17.82 12.27 15.21
C VAL A 196 -16.96 13.50 14.98
N THR A 197 -16.26 13.95 16.01
CA THR A 197 -15.29 15.07 15.85
C THR A 197 -13.92 14.55 15.40
N VAL A 198 -13.08 15.47 14.90
CA VAL A 198 -11.69 15.18 14.52
C VAL A 198 -10.90 14.64 15.71
N GLU A 199 -11.09 15.23 16.88
CA GLU A 199 -10.42 14.86 18.11
C GLU A 199 -10.79 13.44 18.55
N GLN A 200 -12.09 13.13 18.57
CA GLN A 200 -12.59 11.78 18.91
C GLN A 200 -12.02 10.74 17.95
N LEU A 201 -12.09 11.00 16.63
CA LEU A 201 -11.54 10.07 15.65
C LEU A 201 -10.04 9.87 15.84
N ARG A 202 -9.27 10.95 16.02
CA ARG A 202 -7.82 10.86 16.24
C ARG A 202 -7.46 10.06 17.49
N GLU A 203 -8.21 10.21 18.58
CA GLU A 203 -7.99 9.49 19.84
C GLU A 203 -8.37 8.01 19.76
N SER A 204 -9.39 7.67 18.96
CA SER A 204 -9.84 6.29 18.78
C SER A 204 -9.03 5.51 17.76
N LEU A 205 -8.31 6.19 16.85
CA LEU A 205 -7.53 5.54 15.80
C LEU A 205 -6.37 4.72 16.38
N ARG A 206 -6.40 3.45 16.06
CA ARG A 206 -5.29 2.51 16.30
C ARG A 206 -4.57 2.26 14.98
N VAL A 207 -3.26 2.34 15.00
CA VAL A 207 -2.39 2.07 13.83
C VAL A 207 -1.44 0.96 14.21
N ARG A 208 -1.42 -0.11 13.44
CA ARG A 208 -0.50 -1.26 13.61
C ARG A 208 0.01 -1.72 12.26
N SER A 209 1.12 -2.43 12.29
CA SER A 209 1.69 -3.11 11.12
C SER A 209 2.10 -4.55 11.49
N VAL A 210 2.63 -5.27 10.52
CA VAL A 210 3.19 -6.60 10.76
C VAL A 210 4.28 -6.58 11.84
N ALA A 211 5.08 -5.51 11.96
CA ALA A 211 6.11 -5.38 12.99
C ALA A 211 5.55 -5.35 14.43
N ASP A 212 4.27 -5.01 14.61
CA ASP A 212 3.60 -4.96 15.91
C ASP A 212 3.03 -6.32 16.34
N THR A 213 3.14 -7.33 15.48
CA THR A 213 2.60 -8.69 15.71
C THR A 213 3.64 -9.70 16.19
N TYR A 214 4.91 -9.28 16.31
CA TYR A 214 6.03 -10.11 16.74
C TYR A 214 6.60 -9.67 18.10
#